data_ed217b211ccd61ab621bb2524d0d3dbe
#
_entry.id   ed217b211ccd61ab621bb2524d0d3dbe
#
_cell.length_a   1.000
_cell.length_b   1.000
_cell.length_c   1.000
_cell.angle_alpha   90.00
_cell.angle_beta   90.00
_cell.angle_gamma   90.00
#
_symmetry.space_group_name_H-M   'P 1'
#
loop_
_entity.id
_entity.type
_entity.pdbx_description
1 polymer ?
#
loop_
_entity_poly.entity_id
_entity_poly.type
_entity_poly.pdbx_seq_one_letter_code
_entity_poly.pdbx_strand_id
1 'polypeptide(L)'
;MPRLVYMNFKTLQTLDDRQFFAGFAEVMKHGLIKNVSLYEWLIENMYEICERNLDVLQEMLTQSCMVKKLVVEKDPTEQGDRALLNFGHTIGHAIEKAKNFELYHGECVALGCVAAAFISWKRELLSMEEYYEI
;
A
#
# COMPACT_ATOMS: atom_id res chain seq x y z
N MET A 1 -5.49 -21.44 7.13
CA MET A 1 -5.02 -20.21 7.82
C MET A 1 -3.85 -20.55 8.72
N PRO A 2 -2.74 -19.82 8.68
CA PRO A 2 -1.62 -20.06 9.59
C PRO A 2 -2.02 -19.73 11.04
N ARG A 3 -1.48 -20.46 12.00
CA ARG A 3 -1.69 -20.17 13.43
C ARG A 3 -0.78 -19.07 13.96
N LEU A 4 0.33 -18.83 13.27
CA LEU A 4 1.32 -17.82 13.61
C LEU A 4 1.97 -17.32 12.32
N VAL A 5 2.22 -16.01 12.26
CA VAL A 5 3.07 -15.38 11.26
C VAL A 5 4.22 -14.69 11.98
N TYR A 6 5.45 -15.15 11.71
CA TYR A 6 6.66 -14.51 12.23
C TYR A 6 7.30 -13.64 11.17
N MET A 7 7.55 -12.37 11.50
CA MET A 7 8.17 -11.40 10.59
C MET A 7 9.49 -10.91 11.18
N ASN A 8 10.59 -11.13 10.45
CA ASN A 8 11.90 -10.59 10.82
C ASN A 8 12.19 -9.35 9.96
N PHE A 9 12.04 -8.17 10.54
CA PHE A 9 12.21 -6.90 9.83
C PHE A 9 13.65 -6.65 9.33
N LYS A 10 14.65 -7.30 9.92
CA LYS A 10 16.05 -7.21 9.45
C LYS A 10 16.22 -7.68 7.99
N THR A 11 15.36 -8.57 7.51
CA THR A 11 15.42 -9.04 6.11
C THR A 11 15.14 -7.91 5.11
N LEU A 12 14.43 -6.86 5.52
CA LEU A 12 14.16 -5.70 4.67
C LEU A 12 15.40 -4.84 4.42
N GLN A 13 16.43 -4.92 5.29
CA GLN A 13 17.66 -4.15 5.13
C GLN A 13 18.51 -4.63 3.95
N THR A 14 18.38 -5.89 3.55
CA THR A 14 19.13 -6.51 2.45
C THR A 14 18.29 -6.71 1.18
N LEU A 15 17.01 -6.38 1.23
CA LEU A 15 16.14 -6.40 0.07
C LEU A 15 16.57 -5.33 -0.94
N ASP A 16 16.58 -5.65 -2.24
CA ASP A 16 16.89 -4.64 -3.26
C ASP A 16 15.84 -3.50 -3.27
N ASP A 17 16.26 -2.31 -3.67
CA ASP A 17 15.43 -1.11 -3.58
C ASP A 17 14.13 -1.24 -4.36
N ARG A 18 14.16 -1.83 -5.54
CA ARG A 18 12.98 -1.98 -6.37
C ARG A 18 11.90 -2.85 -5.71
N GLN A 19 12.31 -3.98 -5.11
CA GLN A 19 11.39 -4.84 -4.37
C GLN A 19 10.90 -4.19 -3.08
N PHE A 20 11.79 -3.47 -2.39
CA PHE A 20 11.42 -2.74 -1.19
C PHE A 20 10.34 -1.70 -1.48
N PHE A 21 10.53 -0.85 -2.49
CA PHE A 21 9.55 0.17 -2.85
C PHE A 21 8.27 -0.41 -3.47
N ALA A 22 8.35 -1.54 -4.18
CA ALA A 22 7.16 -2.27 -4.59
C ALA A 22 6.33 -2.73 -3.39
N GLY A 23 6.97 -3.26 -2.34
CA GLY A 23 6.30 -3.59 -1.07
C GLY A 23 5.77 -2.36 -0.33
N PHE A 24 6.52 -1.26 -0.34
CA PHE A 24 6.12 0.00 0.27
C PHE A 24 4.83 0.58 -0.36
N ALA A 25 4.63 0.43 -1.65
CA ALA A 25 3.40 0.84 -2.32
C ALA A 25 2.14 0.20 -1.72
N GLU A 26 2.22 -1.05 -1.27
CA GLU A 26 1.13 -1.73 -0.56
C GLU A 26 0.87 -1.12 0.83
N VAL A 27 1.92 -0.68 1.52
CA VAL A 27 1.78 0.02 2.81
C VAL A 27 1.13 1.38 2.61
N MET A 28 1.55 2.15 1.61
CA MET A 28 0.91 3.42 1.21
C MET A 28 -0.57 3.23 0.92
N LYS A 29 -0.91 2.19 0.18
CA LYS A 29 -2.31 1.82 -0.11
C LYS A 29 -3.11 1.62 1.18
N HIS A 30 -2.57 0.94 2.19
CA HIS A 30 -3.26 0.76 3.48
C HIS A 30 -3.55 2.11 4.17
N GLY A 31 -2.64 3.06 4.09
CA GLY A 31 -2.86 4.43 4.54
C GLY A 31 -4.02 5.09 3.80
N LEU A 32 -3.98 5.08 2.47
CA LEU A 32 -4.99 5.71 1.61
C LEU A 32 -6.40 5.16 1.83
N ILE A 33 -6.57 3.85 2.06
CA ILE A 33 -7.90 3.23 2.13
C ILE A 33 -8.55 3.31 3.51
N LYS A 34 -7.78 3.32 4.61
CA LYS A 34 -8.33 3.15 5.97
C LYS A 34 -7.66 3.96 7.05
N ASN A 35 -6.48 4.50 6.84
CA ASN A 35 -5.72 5.11 7.93
C ASN A 35 -4.93 6.34 7.45
N VAL A 36 -5.59 7.48 7.43
CA VAL A 36 -4.97 8.77 7.04
C VAL A 36 -3.75 9.08 7.91
N SER A 37 -3.82 8.82 9.22
CA SER A 37 -2.69 9.03 10.12
C SER A 37 -1.48 8.16 9.76
N LEU A 38 -1.68 6.93 9.28
CA LEU A 38 -0.60 6.11 8.74
C LEU A 38 -0.02 6.75 7.48
N TYR A 39 -0.86 7.24 6.56
CA TYR A 39 -0.42 7.89 5.34
C TYR A 39 0.46 9.12 5.63
N GLU A 40 -0.01 10.02 6.50
CA GLU A 40 0.74 11.20 6.93
C GLU A 40 2.06 10.81 7.61
N TRP A 41 2.02 9.83 8.51
CA TRP A 41 3.21 9.32 9.20
C TRP A 41 4.25 8.74 8.22
N LEU A 42 3.82 8.05 7.15
CA LEU A 42 4.72 7.53 6.12
C LEU A 42 5.45 8.66 5.37
N ILE A 43 4.75 9.73 5.05
CA ILE A 43 5.33 10.91 4.39
C ILE A 43 6.34 11.59 5.32
N GLU A 44 5.99 11.80 6.59
CA GLU A 44 6.86 12.44 7.57
C GLU A 44 8.15 11.63 7.84
N ASN A 45 8.07 10.30 7.80
CA ASN A 45 9.19 9.41 8.08
C ASN A 45 9.84 8.82 6.81
N MET A 46 9.58 9.41 5.64
CA MET A 46 10.07 8.88 4.37
C MET A 46 11.59 8.73 4.32
N TYR A 47 12.33 9.68 4.91
CA TYR A 47 13.78 9.61 4.95
C TYR A 47 14.27 8.38 5.71
N GLU A 48 13.78 8.14 6.93
CA GLU A 48 14.12 7.00 7.76
C GLU A 48 13.69 5.66 7.15
N ILE A 49 12.58 5.67 6.43
CA ILE A 49 12.11 4.49 5.68
C ILE A 49 13.10 4.16 4.55
N CYS A 50 13.53 5.16 3.78
CA CYS A 50 14.54 4.99 2.73
C CYS A 50 15.88 4.52 3.27
N GLU A 51 16.31 5.05 4.42
CA GLU A 51 17.52 4.62 5.14
C GLU A 51 17.37 3.24 5.81
N ARG A 52 16.17 2.66 5.76
CA ARG A 52 15.85 1.34 6.35
C ARG A 52 16.11 1.26 7.86
N ASN A 53 15.78 2.33 8.58
CA ASN A 53 15.81 2.33 10.03
C ASN A 53 14.89 1.25 10.59
N LEU A 54 15.43 0.32 11.39
CA LEU A 54 14.68 -0.85 11.85
C LEU A 54 13.48 -0.50 12.71
N ASP A 55 13.59 0.49 13.61
CA ASP A 55 12.49 0.87 14.50
C ASP A 55 11.35 1.48 13.69
N VAL A 56 11.67 2.31 12.70
CA VAL A 56 10.70 2.92 11.78
C VAL A 56 10.05 1.87 10.89
N LEU A 57 10.82 0.91 10.35
CA LEU A 57 10.29 -0.19 9.56
C LEU A 57 9.36 -1.10 10.39
N GLN A 58 9.70 -1.36 11.65
CA GLN A 58 8.85 -2.13 12.55
C GLN A 58 7.52 -1.42 12.80
N GLU A 59 7.55 -0.13 13.08
CA GLU A 59 6.33 0.68 13.28
C GLU A 59 5.47 0.70 12.01
N MET A 60 6.08 0.98 10.85
CA MET A 60 5.43 0.97 9.55
C MET A 60 4.66 -0.33 9.29
N LEU A 61 5.34 -1.47 9.46
CA LEU A 61 4.73 -2.78 9.20
C LEU A 61 3.70 -3.15 10.25
N THR A 62 3.89 -2.75 11.51
CA THR A 62 2.90 -2.96 12.57
C THR A 62 1.60 -2.25 12.24
N GLN A 63 1.66 -0.96 11.90
CA GLN A 63 0.49 -0.18 11.52
C GLN A 63 -0.19 -0.73 10.26
N SER A 64 0.58 -1.07 9.24
CA SER A 64 0.09 -1.66 7.99
C SER A 64 -0.63 -3.00 8.24
N CYS A 65 -0.06 -3.89 9.06
CA CYS A 65 -0.67 -5.16 9.43
C CYS A 65 -1.95 -4.96 10.25
N MET A 66 -2.01 -3.95 11.12
CA MET A 66 -3.22 -3.63 11.88
C MET A 66 -4.35 -3.17 10.98
N VAL A 67 -4.09 -2.36 9.96
CA VAL A 67 -5.11 -1.99 8.96
C VAL A 67 -5.66 -3.23 8.27
N LYS A 68 -4.78 -4.10 7.77
CA LYS A 68 -5.18 -5.34 7.11
C LYS A 68 -5.97 -6.26 8.04
N LYS A 69 -5.52 -6.42 9.29
CA LYS A 69 -6.21 -7.20 10.32
C LYS A 69 -7.63 -6.71 10.53
N LEU A 70 -7.81 -5.41 10.79
CA LEU A 70 -9.13 -4.82 11.05
C LEU A 70 -10.09 -5.01 9.87
N VAL A 71 -9.59 -4.85 8.63
CA VAL A 71 -10.41 -5.04 7.43
C VAL A 71 -10.82 -6.50 7.27
N VAL A 72 -9.90 -7.44 7.47
CA VAL A 72 -10.17 -8.88 7.30
C VAL A 72 -11.06 -9.42 8.42
N GLU A 73 -10.90 -8.95 9.66
CA GLU A 73 -11.76 -9.35 10.79
C GLU A 73 -13.19 -8.85 10.62
N LYS A 74 -13.36 -7.64 10.08
CA LYS A 74 -14.68 -7.06 9.82
C LYS A 74 -15.40 -7.72 8.65
N ASP A 75 -14.67 -8.15 7.63
CA ASP A 75 -15.21 -8.75 6.41
C ASP A 75 -14.42 -10.00 5.99
N PRO A 76 -14.62 -11.15 6.67
CA PRO A 76 -13.90 -12.38 6.36
C PRO A 76 -14.18 -12.95 4.97
N THR A 77 -15.34 -12.63 4.39
CA THR A 77 -15.87 -13.23 3.15
C THR A 77 -15.73 -12.33 1.92
N GLU A 78 -15.13 -11.13 2.07
CA GLU A 78 -14.93 -10.17 0.97
C GLU A 78 -16.23 -9.71 0.29
N GLN A 79 -17.25 -9.41 1.10
CA GLN A 79 -18.55 -8.93 0.60
C GLN A 79 -18.73 -7.40 0.73
N GLY A 80 -17.76 -6.70 1.32
CA GLY A 80 -17.84 -5.25 1.56
C GLY A 80 -16.47 -4.60 1.74
N ASP A 81 -16.16 -4.20 2.96
CA ASP A 81 -14.97 -3.41 3.32
C ASP A 81 -13.63 -4.04 2.86
N ARG A 82 -13.55 -5.37 2.78
CA ARG A 82 -12.35 -6.07 2.33
C ARG A 82 -12.01 -5.78 0.88
N ALA A 83 -13.00 -5.44 0.05
CA ALA A 83 -12.77 -5.03 -1.34
C ALA A 83 -11.88 -3.77 -1.43
N LEU A 84 -11.81 -2.94 -0.37
CA LEU A 84 -10.91 -1.80 -0.29
C LEU A 84 -9.44 -2.19 -0.39
N LEU A 85 -9.06 -3.39 0.08
CA LEU A 85 -7.69 -3.90 -0.08
C LEU A 85 -7.28 -4.07 -1.55
N ASN A 86 -8.26 -4.11 -2.46
CA ASN A 86 -8.04 -4.17 -3.91
C ASN A 86 -7.95 -2.78 -4.56
N PHE A 87 -7.87 -1.69 -3.77
CA PHE A 87 -7.66 -0.36 -4.32
C PHE A 87 -6.39 -0.34 -5.19
N GLY A 88 -6.48 0.24 -6.37
CA GLY A 88 -5.40 0.24 -7.37
C GLY A 88 -5.22 -1.07 -8.15
N HIS A 89 -5.73 -2.22 -7.67
CA HIS A 89 -5.48 -3.53 -8.28
C HIS A 89 -6.18 -3.72 -9.63
N THR A 90 -7.36 -3.18 -9.84
CA THR A 90 -8.08 -3.33 -11.11
C THR A 90 -7.26 -2.79 -12.29
N ILE A 91 -6.73 -1.57 -12.14
CA ILE A 91 -5.87 -0.95 -13.16
C ILE A 91 -4.46 -1.54 -13.08
N GLY A 92 -3.95 -1.79 -11.88
CA GLY A 92 -2.64 -2.41 -11.64
C GLY A 92 -2.49 -3.75 -12.35
N HIS A 93 -3.45 -4.67 -12.23
CA HIS A 93 -3.43 -5.96 -12.92
C HIS A 93 -3.52 -5.80 -14.46
N ALA A 94 -4.25 -4.79 -14.95
CA ALA A 94 -4.28 -4.50 -16.38
C ALA A 94 -2.91 -4.03 -16.88
N ILE A 95 -2.21 -3.17 -16.13
CA ILE A 95 -0.85 -2.71 -16.42
C ILE A 95 0.13 -3.90 -16.38
N GLU A 96 0.07 -4.72 -15.34
CA GLU A 96 0.89 -5.92 -15.15
C GLU A 96 0.82 -6.83 -16.38
N LYS A 97 -0.39 -7.08 -16.86
CA LYS A 97 -0.65 -7.89 -18.05
C LYS A 97 -0.17 -7.22 -19.33
N ALA A 98 -0.43 -5.93 -19.51
CA ALA A 98 -0.02 -5.16 -20.69
C ALA A 98 1.51 -5.05 -20.82
N LYS A 99 2.24 -5.09 -19.70
CA LYS A 99 3.70 -5.06 -19.61
C LYS A 99 4.35 -6.45 -19.55
N ASN A 100 3.58 -7.53 -19.83
CA ASN A 100 4.07 -8.91 -19.79
C ASN A 100 4.79 -9.27 -18.47
N PHE A 101 4.32 -8.74 -17.33
CA PHE A 101 4.89 -8.96 -16.00
C PHE A 101 6.35 -8.49 -15.84
N GLU A 102 6.81 -7.53 -16.63
CA GLU A 102 8.13 -6.90 -16.49
C GLU A 102 8.20 -5.94 -15.28
N LEU A 103 7.04 -5.38 -14.89
CA LEU A 103 6.89 -4.57 -13.69
C LEU A 103 6.51 -5.46 -12.49
N TYR A 104 7.02 -5.10 -11.32
CA TYR A 104 6.63 -5.77 -10.10
C TYR A 104 5.19 -5.43 -9.72
N HIS A 105 4.52 -6.35 -9.04
CA HIS A 105 3.12 -6.19 -8.63
C HIS A 105 2.88 -4.86 -7.90
N GLY A 106 3.70 -4.53 -6.89
CA GLY A 106 3.55 -3.28 -6.14
C GLY A 106 3.76 -2.02 -6.99
N GLU A 107 4.65 -2.06 -8.00
CA GLU A 107 4.80 -0.94 -8.96
C GLU A 107 3.50 -0.73 -9.74
N CYS A 108 2.88 -1.83 -10.19
CA CYS A 108 1.60 -1.78 -10.90
C CYS A 108 0.46 -1.30 -9.99
N VAL A 109 0.45 -1.72 -8.73
CA VAL A 109 -0.53 -1.27 -7.73
C VAL A 109 -0.38 0.23 -7.46
N ALA A 110 0.86 0.74 -7.31
CA ALA A 110 1.10 2.18 -7.15
C ALA A 110 0.53 2.99 -8.32
N LEU A 111 0.85 2.60 -9.56
CA LEU A 111 0.28 3.22 -10.76
C LEU A 111 -1.25 3.12 -10.80
N GLY A 112 -1.78 2.00 -10.36
CA GLY A 112 -3.22 1.78 -10.26
C GLY A 112 -3.89 2.70 -9.23
N CYS A 113 -3.24 2.96 -8.09
CA CYS A 113 -3.72 3.90 -7.08
C CYS A 113 -3.78 5.33 -7.63
N VAL A 114 -2.71 5.78 -8.29
CA VAL A 114 -2.68 7.12 -8.93
C VAL A 114 -3.76 7.24 -9.99
N ALA A 115 -3.95 6.23 -10.83
CA ALA A 115 -5.01 6.23 -11.85
C ALA A 115 -6.41 6.26 -11.22
N ALA A 116 -6.64 5.52 -10.14
CA ALA A 116 -7.91 5.53 -9.42
C ALA A 116 -8.17 6.89 -8.76
N ALA A 117 -7.15 7.50 -8.17
CA ALA A 117 -7.23 8.85 -7.61
C ALA A 117 -7.56 9.89 -8.70
N PHE A 118 -6.92 9.81 -9.88
CA PHE A 118 -7.23 10.65 -11.03
C PHE A 118 -8.69 10.52 -11.47
N ILE A 119 -9.21 9.28 -11.57
CA ILE A 119 -10.62 9.03 -11.91
C ILE A 119 -11.54 9.63 -10.85
N SER A 120 -11.19 9.47 -9.57
CA SER A 120 -11.96 10.03 -8.44
C SER A 120 -12.02 11.55 -8.50
N TRP A 121 -10.88 12.21 -8.79
CA TRP A 121 -10.85 13.64 -9.01
C TRP A 121 -11.73 14.06 -10.21
N LYS A 122 -11.61 13.39 -11.35
CA LYS A 122 -12.45 13.68 -12.54
C LYS A 122 -13.95 13.46 -12.29
N ARG A 123 -14.30 12.63 -11.31
CA ARG A 123 -15.68 12.39 -10.87
C ARG A 123 -16.12 13.30 -9.71
N GLU A 124 -15.30 14.28 -9.35
CA GLU A 124 -15.56 15.22 -8.25
C GLU A 124 -15.71 14.54 -6.87
N LEU A 125 -15.11 13.36 -6.70
CA LEU A 125 -15.05 12.62 -5.43
C LEU A 125 -13.82 12.99 -4.60
N LEU A 126 -12.80 13.57 -5.23
CA LEU A 126 -11.61 14.15 -4.62
C LEU A 126 -11.42 15.56 -5.15
N SER A 127 -10.93 16.46 -4.31
CA SER A 127 -10.42 17.75 -4.76
C SER A 127 -9.13 17.60 -5.57
N MET A 128 -8.76 18.66 -6.29
CA MET A 128 -7.47 18.66 -7.00
C MET A 128 -6.29 18.61 -6.03
N GLU A 129 -6.41 19.25 -4.87
CA GLU A 129 -5.38 19.25 -3.83
C GLU A 129 -5.15 17.82 -3.29
N GLU A 130 -6.22 17.12 -2.88
CA GLU A 130 -6.15 15.74 -2.44
C GLU A 130 -5.58 14.80 -3.50
N TYR A 131 -5.92 15.01 -4.78
CA TYR A 131 -5.35 14.21 -5.87
C TYR A 131 -3.84 14.41 -6.03
N TYR A 132 -3.35 15.64 -5.87
CA TYR A 132 -1.91 15.93 -6.01
C TYR A 132 -1.08 15.50 -4.79
N GLU A 133 -1.71 15.19 -3.66
CA GLU A 133 -1.05 14.62 -2.49
C GLU A 133 -0.80 13.09 -2.62
N ILE A 134 -1.54 12.41 -3.51
CA ILE A 134 -1.45 10.98 -3.77
C ILE A 134 -0.44 10.69 -4.88
#